data_0c41a303bb07d7205959fb5525c8f44d
#
_entry.id   0c41a303bb07d7205959fb5525c8f44d
#
_cell.length_a   1.000
_cell.length_b   1.000
_cell.length_c   1.000
_cell.angle_alpha   90.00
_cell.angle_beta   90.00
_cell.angle_gamma   90.00
#
_symmetry.space_group_name_H-M   'P 1'
#
loop_
_entity.id
_entity.type
_entity.pdbx_description
1 polymer ?
#
loop_
_entity_poly.entity_id
_entity_poly.type
_entity_poly.pdbx_seq_one_letter_code
_entity_poly.pdbx_strand_id
1 'polypeptide(L)'
;MTMKTKRIASLLLAVAMLVLPVLPAFAAEEDSYTYVALGDSITTGVGLKDTHFSTTAKSYDVQENYHDYSKDCYVARVADALGLDRDHAVNYGMPAAMSSNILDLVRTGSTASGVAYYDLPTLRQELADADLITLLIGSNDTVLQLMGAMGRATNGKATKLLIPLLTGTMRELNLQTLQTLKKGLENLDLTPEELKAALKLLDSGMEEICDQTRGQTVANVEQILQELRTLNPDAQIILVGYYNPLPFLPTYGRHFRLLNRSVKALAQQYGADYVSIPYTSIANDGHPTVCGHKYIARQILKAVRK
;
A
#
# COMPACT_ATOMS: atom_id res chain seq x y z
N MET A 1 79.07 -1.02 -6.58
CA MET A 1 77.97 -0.62 -7.39
C MET A 1 78.03 0.89 -7.64
N THR A 2 78.31 1.29 -8.86
CA THR A 2 78.59 2.69 -9.21
C THR A 2 77.31 3.54 -9.20
N MET A 3 77.49 4.84 -8.99
CA MET A 3 76.33 5.81 -8.93
C MET A 3 75.45 5.77 -10.18
N LYS A 4 75.99 5.32 -11.35
CA LYS A 4 75.19 5.14 -12.57
C LYS A 4 74.22 3.95 -12.48
N THR A 5 74.60 2.86 -11.86
CA THR A 5 73.70 1.68 -11.68
C THR A 5 72.57 1.93 -10.70
N LYS A 6 72.79 2.76 -9.69
CA LYS A 6 71.72 3.15 -8.76
C LYS A 6 70.64 4.06 -9.43
N ARG A 7 71.08 4.95 -10.33
CA ARG A 7 70.11 5.84 -11.08
C ARG A 7 69.30 5.07 -12.10
N ILE A 8 69.88 4.07 -12.77
CA ILE A 8 69.14 3.22 -13.73
C ILE A 8 68.14 2.32 -12.98
N ALA A 9 68.51 1.76 -11.82
CA ALA A 9 67.58 0.95 -11.01
C ALA A 9 66.41 1.78 -10.46
N SER A 10 66.66 3.04 -10.05
CA SER A 10 65.60 3.95 -9.59
C SER A 10 64.67 4.38 -10.73
N LEU A 11 65.20 4.55 -11.95
CA LEU A 11 64.37 4.93 -13.12
C LEU A 11 63.49 3.76 -13.58
N LEU A 12 64.03 2.52 -13.55
CA LEU A 12 63.27 1.31 -13.87
C LEU A 12 62.16 1.02 -12.84
N LEU A 13 62.42 1.31 -11.55
CA LEU A 13 61.40 1.16 -10.50
C LEU A 13 60.29 2.20 -10.62
N ALA A 14 60.63 3.44 -11.01
CA ALA A 14 59.65 4.50 -11.24
C ALA A 14 58.77 4.22 -12.50
N VAL A 15 59.37 3.64 -13.57
CA VAL A 15 58.62 3.25 -14.77
C VAL A 15 57.76 2.02 -14.51
N ALA A 16 58.19 1.08 -13.66
CA ALA A 16 57.38 -0.07 -13.27
C ALA A 16 56.18 0.30 -12.43
N MET A 17 56.24 1.38 -11.62
CA MET A 17 55.09 1.91 -10.89
C MET A 17 54.07 2.68 -11.78
N LEU A 18 54.49 3.18 -12.95
CA LEU A 18 53.63 3.89 -13.90
C LEU A 18 52.87 2.96 -14.87
N VAL A 19 53.23 1.66 -14.91
CA VAL A 19 52.64 0.66 -15.82
C VAL A 19 51.81 -0.40 -15.05
N LEU A 20 51.57 -0.17 -13.77
CA LEU A 20 50.53 -0.97 -13.10
C LEU A 20 49.21 -0.62 -13.80
N PRO A 21 48.54 -1.61 -14.44
CA PRO A 21 47.21 -1.36 -14.93
C PRO A 21 46.37 -0.88 -13.73
N VAL A 22 45.83 0.34 -13.80
CA VAL A 22 44.70 0.73 -12.96
C VAL A 22 43.61 -0.25 -13.37
N LEU A 23 43.58 -1.41 -12.75
CA LEU A 23 42.37 -2.21 -12.76
C LEU A 23 41.28 -1.27 -12.25
N PRO A 24 40.24 -1.01 -13.06
CA PRO A 24 39.09 -0.35 -12.50
C PRO A 24 38.74 -1.19 -11.26
N ALA A 25 38.77 -0.60 -10.08
CA ALA A 25 38.07 -1.17 -8.96
C ALA A 25 36.61 -1.22 -9.43
N PHE A 26 36.21 -2.40 -9.94
CA PHE A 26 34.80 -2.74 -9.87
C PHE A 26 34.54 -2.71 -8.35
N ALA A 27 34.08 -1.58 -7.84
CA ALA A 27 33.29 -1.61 -6.65
C ALA A 27 32.24 -2.68 -6.97
N ALA A 28 32.30 -3.83 -6.30
CA ALA A 28 31.14 -4.67 -6.20
C ALA A 28 30.07 -3.67 -5.74
N GLU A 29 29.04 -3.42 -6.54
CA GLU A 29 27.83 -2.81 -6.05
C GLU A 29 27.51 -3.68 -4.84
N GLU A 30 27.64 -3.13 -3.63
CA GLU A 30 27.04 -3.76 -2.47
C GLU A 30 25.58 -3.93 -2.87
N ASP A 31 25.11 -5.18 -2.94
CA ASP A 31 23.72 -5.49 -3.21
C ASP A 31 22.91 -4.67 -2.21
N SER A 32 22.43 -3.51 -2.66
CA SER A 32 21.74 -2.57 -1.79
C SER A 32 20.37 -3.14 -1.52
N TYR A 33 20.06 -3.37 -0.24
CA TYR A 33 18.77 -3.88 0.20
C TYR A 33 17.63 -3.06 -0.39
N THR A 34 16.65 -3.70 -1.00
CA THR A 34 15.53 -3.05 -1.70
C THR A 34 14.18 -3.41 -1.09
N TYR A 35 13.31 -2.43 -1.02
CA TYR A 35 11.97 -2.55 -0.44
C TYR A 35 10.89 -2.09 -1.39
N VAL A 36 9.93 -2.96 -1.70
CA VAL A 36 8.75 -2.63 -2.51
C VAL A 36 7.47 -2.77 -1.66
N ALA A 37 6.67 -1.72 -1.60
CA ALA A 37 5.38 -1.70 -0.92
C ALA A 37 4.23 -1.72 -1.93
N LEU A 38 3.41 -2.77 -1.92
CA LEU A 38 2.19 -2.90 -2.71
C LEU A 38 0.96 -2.65 -1.84
N GLY A 39 -0.01 -1.88 -2.34
CA GLY A 39 -1.25 -1.69 -1.61
C GLY A 39 -2.20 -0.63 -2.15
N ASP A 40 -3.11 -0.21 -1.31
CA ASP A 40 -4.15 0.77 -1.61
C ASP A 40 -3.83 2.19 -1.07
N SER A 41 -4.87 2.98 -0.82
CA SER A 41 -4.78 4.33 -0.24
C SER A 41 -4.05 4.40 1.10
N ILE A 42 -4.04 3.32 1.88
CA ILE A 42 -3.31 3.24 3.14
C ILE A 42 -1.80 3.22 2.85
N THR A 43 -1.39 2.46 1.85
CA THR A 43 0.01 2.38 1.40
C THR A 43 0.47 3.71 0.81
N THR A 44 -0.35 4.35 -0.01
CA THR A 44 -0.10 5.72 -0.51
C THR A 44 0.08 6.73 0.62
N GLY A 45 -0.62 6.55 1.74
CA GLY A 45 -0.65 7.52 2.84
C GLY A 45 -1.71 8.61 2.66
N VAL A 46 -2.86 8.27 2.02
CA VAL A 46 -3.96 9.22 1.82
C VAL A 46 -4.34 9.91 3.12
N GLY A 47 -4.44 11.24 3.07
CA GLY A 47 -4.81 12.10 4.19
C GLY A 47 -3.65 12.50 5.11
N LEU A 48 -2.42 12.06 4.85
CA LEU A 48 -1.23 12.63 5.50
C LEU A 48 -0.83 13.96 4.84
N LYS A 49 -0.10 14.79 5.59
CA LYS A 49 0.58 15.95 4.99
C LYS A 49 1.60 15.43 3.97
N ASP A 50 1.86 16.18 2.96
CA ASP A 50 2.83 15.88 1.91
C ASP A 50 2.48 14.60 1.09
N THR A 51 1.23 14.15 1.12
CA THR A 51 0.74 13.18 0.17
C THR A 51 0.25 13.94 -1.07
N HIS A 52 0.85 13.65 -2.23
CA HIS A 52 0.50 14.32 -3.49
C HIS A 52 -0.85 13.88 -4.07
N PHE A 53 -1.54 12.96 -3.41
CA PHE A 53 -2.90 12.56 -3.80
C PHE A 53 -3.91 13.67 -3.51
N SER A 54 -4.44 14.24 -4.58
CA SER A 54 -5.56 15.19 -4.53
C SER A 54 -6.78 14.60 -5.21
N THR A 55 -7.88 14.53 -4.48
CA THR A 55 -9.19 14.11 -5.02
C THR A 55 -9.76 15.08 -6.06
N THR A 56 -9.22 16.30 -6.13
CA THR A 56 -9.59 17.33 -7.11
C THR A 56 -8.75 17.30 -8.36
N ALA A 57 -7.63 16.60 -8.38
CA ALA A 57 -6.78 16.46 -9.55
C ALA A 57 -7.44 15.56 -10.59
N LYS A 58 -7.58 16.05 -11.82
CA LYS A 58 -8.09 15.27 -12.96
C LYS A 58 -7.10 14.24 -13.49
N SER A 59 -5.84 14.34 -13.08
CA SER A 59 -4.78 13.40 -13.36
C SER A 59 -3.96 13.23 -12.11
N TYR A 60 -3.81 11.99 -11.69
CA TYR A 60 -2.88 11.58 -10.67
C TYR A 60 -1.56 11.27 -11.39
N ASP A 61 -0.53 12.09 -11.18
CA ASP A 61 0.78 11.77 -11.71
C ASP A 61 1.40 10.69 -10.84
N VAL A 62 1.23 9.48 -11.33
CA VAL A 62 1.56 8.27 -10.59
C VAL A 62 3.07 8.11 -10.46
N GLN A 63 3.86 8.58 -11.42
CA GLN A 63 5.31 8.42 -11.40
C GLN A 63 5.99 9.26 -10.31
N GLU A 64 5.49 10.45 -10.01
CA GLU A 64 6.06 11.29 -8.96
C GLU A 64 5.86 10.71 -7.56
N ASN A 65 4.84 9.87 -7.36
CA ASN A 65 4.48 9.38 -6.03
C ASN A 65 5.20 8.10 -5.57
N TYR A 66 5.81 7.32 -6.46
CA TYR A 66 6.45 6.06 -6.08
C TYR A 66 7.73 6.26 -5.28
N HIS A 67 8.43 7.34 -5.54
CA HIS A 67 9.66 7.74 -4.84
C HIS A 67 9.45 8.96 -3.94
N ASP A 68 8.45 9.84 -4.23
CA ASP A 68 8.13 11.04 -3.46
C ASP A 68 6.82 10.86 -2.68
N TYR A 69 6.84 10.05 -1.65
CA TYR A 69 5.71 9.79 -0.77
C TYR A 69 5.91 10.41 0.61
N SER A 70 4.79 10.63 1.33
CA SER A 70 4.79 11.25 2.66
C SER A 70 5.78 10.55 3.61
N LYS A 71 6.65 11.33 4.25
CA LYS A 71 7.55 10.84 5.32
C LYS A 71 6.81 10.25 6.52
N ASP A 72 5.53 10.57 6.66
CA ASP A 72 4.68 10.09 7.75
C ASP A 72 3.95 8.78 7.42
N CYS A 73 3.98 8.31 6.16
CA CYS A 73 3.39 7.02 5.80
C CYS A 73 4.23 5.86 6.37
N TYR A 74 3.62 4.68 6.47
CA TYR A 74 4.30 3.53 7.05
C TYR A 74 5.48 3.06 6.17
N VAL A 75 5.38 3.21 4.86
CA VAL A 75 6.45 2.83 3.92
C VAL A 75 7.71 3.64 4.19
N ALA A 76 7.58 4.97 4.28
CA ALA A 76 8.70 5.85 4.62
C ALA A 76 9.35 5.47 5.95
N ARG A 77 8.54 5.19 6.96
CA ARG A 77 9.04 4.83 8.30
C ARG A 77 9.75 3.48 8.34
N VAL A 78 9.32 2.54 7.49
CA VAL A 78 10.02 1.25 7.33
C VAL A 78 11.35 1.49 6.60
N ALA A 79 11.34 2.22 5.49
CA ALA A 79 12.54 2.57 4.74
C ALA A 79 13.58 3.29 5.62
N ASP A 80 13.17 4.36 6.32
CA ASP A 80 14.06 5.13 7.22
C ASP A 80 14.68 4.24 8.31
N ALA A 81 13.91 3.31 8.88
CA ALA A 81 14.41 2.39 9.92
C ALA A 81 15.38 1.32 9.38
N LEU A 82 15.30 1.01 8.08
CA LEU A 82 16.21 0.12 7.37
C LEU A 82 17.41 0.87 6.77
N GLY A 83 17.44 2.20 6.85
CA GLY A 83 18.50 3.04 6.29
C GLY A 83 18.42 3.19 4.77
N LEU A 84 17.24 2.97 4.18
CA LEU A 84 17.01 3.05 2.75
C LEU A 84 16.62 4.46 2.33
N ASP A 85 17.16 4.93 1.22
CA ASP A 85 16.68 6.10 0.52
C ASP A 85 15.44 5.79 -0.33
N ARG A 86 14.96 6.78 -1.08
CA ARG A 86 13.74 6.63 -1.89
C ARG A 86 13.96 5.81 -3.16
N ASP A 87 15.18 5.71 -3.64
CA ASP A 87 15.51 4.91 -4.83
C ASP A 87 15.52 3.42 -4.50
N HIS A 88 15.79 3.06 -3.23
CA HIS A 88 15.78 1.69 -2.73
C HIS A 88 14.50 1.29 -1.99
N ALA A 89 13.54 2.20 -1.85
CA ALA A 89 12.26 1.93 -1.18
C ALA A 89 11.10 2.53 -1.98
N VAL A 90 10.42 1.71 -2.75
CA VAL A 90 9.37 2.15 -3.67
C VAL A 90 7.99 1.93 -3.10
N ASN A 91 7.10 2.92 -3.22
CA ASN A 91 5.74 2.88 -2.71
C ASN A 91 4.71 2.79 -3.84
N TYR A 92 4.30 1.59 -4.21
CA TYR A 92 3.23 1.33 -5.17
C TYR A 92 1.84 1.28 -4.52
N GLY A 93 1.56 2.25 -3.65
CA GLY A 93 0.21 2.47 -3.12
C GLY A 93 -0.71 3.07 -4.18
N MET A 94 -1.86 2.46 -4.41
CA MET A 94 -2.84 2.91 -5.38
C MET A 94 -4.18 3.24 -4.70
N PRO A 95 -4.59 4.50 -4.60
CA PRO A 95 -5.88 4.85 -4.03
C PRO A 95 -7.04 4.12 -4.70
N ALA A 96 -8.00 3.67 -3.89
CA ALA A 96 -9.17 2.89 -4.31
C ALA A 96 -8.86 1.55 -5.01
N ALA A 97 -7.62 1.06 -4.96
CA ALA A 97 -7.30 -0.26 -5.50
C ALA A 97 -7.99 -1.37 -4.71
N MET A 98 -8.53 -2.34 -5.42
CA MET A 98 -9.01 -3.63 -4.93
C MET A 98 -7.92 -4.69 -5.09
N SER A 99 -8.11 -5.84 -4.46
CA SER A 99 -7.17 -6.96 -4.59
C SER A 99 -6.97 -7.41 -6.04
N SER A 100 -8.01 -7.34 -6.89
CA SER A 100 -7.92 -7.60 -8.33
C SER A 100 -6.97 -6.63 -9.05
N ASN A 101 -6.92 -5.37 -8.65
CA ASN A 101 -6.01 -4.39 -9.27
C ASN A 101 -4.55 -4.72 -8.99
N ILE A 102 -4.22 -5.10 -7.75
CA ILE A 102 -2.86 -5.53 -7.42
C ILE A 102 -2.51 -6.83 -8.16
N LEU A 103 -3.46 -7.76 -8.30
CA LEU A 103 -3.24 -8.99 -9.05
C LEU A 103 -2.90 -8.71 -10.52
N ASP A 104 -3.68 -7.84 -11.17
CA ASP A 104 -3.41 -7.43 -12.55
C ASP A 104 -2.04 -6.77 -12.68
N LEU A 105 -1.73 -5.86 -11.75
CA LEU A 105 -0.46 -5.13 -11.72
C LEU A 105 0.75 -6.06 -11.59
N VAL A 106 0.71 -7.02 -10.67
CA VAL A 106 1.81 -7.99 -10.48
C VAL A 106 1.96 -8.90 -11.70
N ARG A 107 0.86 -9.22 -12.42
CA ARG A 107 0.89 -10.04 -13.62
C ARG A 107 1.39 -9.31 -14.86
N THR A 108 0.93 -8.09 -15.05
CA THR A 108 1.06 -7.38 -16.34
C THR A 108 1.86 -6.09 -16.25
N GLY A 109 2.10 -5.56 -15.06
CA GLY A 109 2.67 -4.22 -14.86
C GLY A 109 1.66 -3.10 -15.04
N SER A 110 0.38 -3.40 -15.34
CA SER A 110 -0.64 -2.36 -15.54
C SER A 110 -1.98 -2.74 -14.93
N THR A 111 -2.76 -1.75 -14.52
CA THR A 111 -4.12 -1.92 -14.00
C THR A 111 -4.91 -0.61 -14.03
N ALA A 112 -6.23 -0.70 -13.85
CA ALA A 112 -7.10 0.45 -13.65
C ALA A 112 -7.80 0.35 -12.30
N SER A 113 -7.53 1.28 -11.39
CA SER A 113 -8.30 1.44 -10.15
C SER A 113 -9.54 2.30 -10.39
N GLY A 114 -10.37 2.49 -9.35
CA GLY A 114 -11.52 3.39 -9.42
C GLY A 114 -11.19 4.88 -9.67
N VAL A 115 -9.92 5.27 -9.61
CA VAL A 115 -9.47 6.67 -9.71
C VAL A 115 -8.44 6.92 -10.82
N ALA A 116 -7.66 5.93 -11.25
CA ALA A 116 -6.60 6.10 -12.25
C ALA A 116 -6.26 4.80 -12.99
N TYR A 117 -5.67 4.96 -14.16
CA TYR A 117 -4.96 3.91 -14.86
C TYR A 117 -3.48 3.96 -14.50
N TYR A 118 -2.89 2.81 -14.25
CA TYR A 118 -1.50 2.64 -13.85
C TYR A 118 -0.79 1.79 -14.91
N ASP A 119 0.34 2.26 -15.39
CA ASP A 119 1.24 1.55 -16.28
C ASP A 119 2.66 1.66 -15.72
N LEU A 120 3.17 0.54 -15.20
CA LEU A 120 4.38 0.46 -14.40
C LEU A 120 5.34 -0.55 -15.01
N PRO A 121 6.04 -0.19 -16.09
CA PRO A 121 6.86 -1.13 -16.86
C PRO A 121 8.02 -1.72 -16.06
N THR A 122 8.51 -1.04 -15.03
CA THR A 122 9.63 -1.49 -14.17
C THR A 122 9.20 -2.37 -13.00
N LEU A 123 7.93 -2.30 -12.60
CA LEU A 123 7.42 -2.96 -11.38
C LEU A 123 7.81 -4.44 -11.29
N ARG A 124 7.62 -5.19 -12.37
CA ARG A 124 7.90 -6.64 -12.33
C ARG A 124 9.38 -6.95 -12.10
N GLN A 125 10.28 -6.13 -12.66
CA GLN A 125 11.71 -6.25 -12.39
C GLN A 125 12.03 -5.87 -10.95
N GLU A 126 11.48 -4.76 -10.45
CA GLU A 126 11.70 -4.32 -9.07
C GLU A 126 11.16 -5.34 -8.06
N LEU A 127 10.03 -6.01 -8.35
CA LEU A 127 9.54 -7.12 -7.52
C LEU A 127 10.45 -8.36 -7.58
N ALA A 128 11.06 -8.63 -8.74
CA ALA A 128 11.99 -9.74 -8.91
C ALA A 128 13.31 -9.52 -8.15
N ASP A 129 13.72 -8.27 -8.01
CA ASP A 129 14.96 -7.86 -7.36
C ASP A 129 14.77 -7.44 -5.88
N ALA A 130 13.52 -7.40 -5.38
CA ALA A 130 13.23 -6.92 -4.02
C ALA A 130 13.67 -7.90 -2.93
N ASP A 131 14.34 -7.40 -1.90
CA ASP A 131 14.61 -8.14 -0.66
C ASP A 131 13.39 -8.21 0.25
N LEU A 132 12.62 -7.12 0.28
CA LEU A 132 11.41 -6.98 1.10
C LEU A 132 10.22 -6.53 0.24
N ILE A 133 9.12 -7.26 0.34
CA ILE A 133 7.84 -6.87 -0.24
C ILE A 133 6.79 -6.80 0.87
N THR A 134 6.12 -5.65 1.04
CA THR A 134 4.93 -5.57 1.89
C THR A 134 3.67 -5.51 1.05
N LEU A 135 2.63 -6.25 1.44
CA LEU A 135 1.34 -6.27 0.77
C LEU A 135 0.23 -5.91 1.76
N LEU A 136 -0.45 -4.77 1.53
CA LEU A 136 -1.62 -4.31 2.29
C LEU A 136 -2.73 -3.97 1.31
N ILE A 137 -3.63 -4.92 1.03
CA ILE A 137 -4.69 -4.78 0.03
C ILE A 137 -5.92 -5.61 0.40
N GLY A 138 -7.12 -5.15 0.06
CA GLY A 138 -8.36 -5.91 0.19
C GLY A 138 -9.46 -5.20 0.98
N SER A 139 -9.17 -4.08 1.63
CA SER A 139 -10.19 -3.28 2.33
C SER A 139 -11.22 -2.72 1.36
N ASN A 140 -10.78 -2.26 0.19
CA ASN A 140 -11.64 -1.66 -0.83
C ASN A 140 -12.56 -2.67 -1.51
N ASP A 141 -12.20 -3.94 -1.56
CA ASP A 141 -13.05 -5.00 -2.13
C ASP A 141 -14.45 -4.98 -1.52
N THR A 142 -14.55 -4.77 -0.21
CA THR A 142 -15.83 -4.71 0.50
C THR A 142 -16.38 -3.29 0.60
N VAL A 143 -15.53 -2.29 0.90
CA VAL A 143 -15.96 -0.88 1.06
C VAL A 143 -16.61 -0.36 -0.20
N LEU A 144 -15.97 -0.55 -1.37
CA LEU A 144 -16.51 -0.03 -2.63
C LEU A 144 -17.79 -0.75 -3.07
N GLN A 145 -17.91 -2.06 -2.81
CA GLN A 145 -19.13 -2.81 -3.09
C GLN A 145 -20.29 -2.35 -2.19
N LEU A 146 -20.02 -2.13 -0.90
CA LEU A 146 -21.02 -1.61 0.04
C LEU A 146 -21.47 -0.19 -0.34
N MET A 147 -20.53 0.68 -0.74
CA MET A 147 -20.84 2.02 -1.24
C MET A 147 -21.66 1.97 -2.51
N GLY A 148 -21.32 1.13 -3.46
CA GLY A 148 -22.06 0.96 -4.70
C GLY A 148 -23.49 0.45 -4.43
N ALA A 149 -23.65 -0.50 -3.50
CA ALA A 149 -24.95 -1.02 -3.10
C ALA A 149 -25.80 0.08 -2.40
N MET A 150 -25.19 0.86 -1.50
CA MET A 150 -25.86 1.99 -0.85
C MET A 150 -26.24 3.08 -1.87
N GLY A 151 -25.37 3.36 -2.84
CA GLY A 151 -25.66 4.27 -3.95
C GLY A 151 -26.88 3.80 -4.75
N ARG A 152 -26.93 2.53 -5.13
CA ARG A 152 -28.10 1.95 -5.83
C ARG A 152 -29.38 2.01 -4.99
N ALA A 153 -29.30 1.65 -3.70
CA ALA A 153 -30.45 1.67 -2.79
C ALA A 153 -31.04 3.08 -2.60
N THR A 154 -30.26 4.13 -2.79
CA THR A 154 -30.64 5.52 -2.55
C THR A 154 -30.60 6.40 -3.81
N ASN A 155 -30.60 5.81 -5.00
CA ASN A 155 -30.49 6.53 -6.27
C ASN A 155 -29.33 7.55 -6.31
N GLY A 156 -28.18 7.19 -5.71
CA GLY A 156 -26.98 8.03 -5.62
C GLY A 156 -26.99 9.09 -4.53
N LYS A 157 -28.10 9.27 -3.81
CA LYS A 157 -28.21 10.32 -2.79
C LYS A 157 -27.19 10.11 -1.66
N ALA A 158 -27.09 8.90 -1.12
CA ALA A 158 -26.13 8.59 -0.06
C ALA A 158 -24.66 8.62 -0.54
N THR A 159 -24.40 8.35 -1.80
CA THR A 159 -23.03 8.39 -2.35
C THR A 159 -22.41 9.78 -2.23
N LYS A 160 -23.21 10.84 -2.44
CA LYS A 160 -22.77 12.24 -2.28
C LYS A 160 -22.29 12.56 -0.88
N LEU A 161 -22.84 11.87 0.13
CA LEU A 161 -22.43 12.02 1.54
C LEU A 161 -21.21 11.13 1.88
N LEU A 162 -21.14 9.93 1.28
CA LEU A 162 -20.10 8.96 1.57
C LEU A 162 -18.77 9.30 0.90
N ILE A 163 -18.78 9.85 -0.33
CA ILE A 163 -17.56 10.22 -1.05
C ILE A 163 -16.67 11.18 -0.23
N PRO A 164 -17.16 12.31 0.33
CA PRO A 164 -16.31 13.18 1.13
C PRO A 164 -15.73 12.52 2.39
N LEU A 165 -16.43 11.54 2.96
CA LEU A 165 -15.93 10.77 4.10
C LEU A 165 -14.75 9.89 3.70
N LEU A 166 -14.79 9.28 2.51
CA LEU A 166 -13.80 8.30 2.06
C LEU A 166 -12.61 8.92 1.33
N THR A 167 -12.76 10.13 0.83
CA THR A 167 -11.71 10.84 0.09
C THR A 167 -10.84 11.74 0.97
N GLY A 168 -10.97 11.66 2.28
CA GLY A 168 -10.20 12.47 3.22
C GLY A 168 -10.67 13.91 3.37
N THR A 169 -11.72 14.33 2.63
CA THR A 169 -12.24 15.72 2.68
C THR A 169 -12.86 16.05 4.03
N MET A 170 -13.31 15.05 4.79
CA MET A 170 -13.91 15.19 6.12
C MET A 170 -13.11 14.43 7.19
N ARG A 171 -11.79 14.43 7.04
CA ARG A 171 -10.85 13.67 7.88
C ARG A 171 -10.87 14.09 9.35
N GLU A 172 -11.03 15.39 9.63
CA GLU A 172 -11.02 15.90 11.00
C GLU A 172 -12.44 16.03 11.55
N LEU A 173 -12.70 15.51 12.75
CA LEU A 173 -13.95 15.72 13.47
C LEU A 173 -13.90 17.09 14.14
N ASN A 174 -14.39 18.10 13.43
CA ASN A 174 -14.54 19.45 13.95
C ASN A 174 -15.99 19.93 13.75
N LEU A 175 -16.31 21.11 14.28
CA LEU A 175 -17.67 21.67 14.21
C LEU A 175 -18.15 21.81 12.75
N GLN A 176 -17.26 22.16 11.83
CA GLN A 176 -17.59 22.35 10.42
C GLN A 176 -17.94 21.00 9.74
N THR A 177 -17.16 19.94 9.99
CA THR A 177 -17.45 18.60 9.44
C THR A 177 -18.74 18.03 10.01
N LEU A 178 -19.01 18.24 11.31
CA LEU A 178 -20.27 17.85 11.94
C LEU A 178 -21.47 18.60 11.35
N GLN A 179 -21.35 19.89 11.11
CA GLN A 179 -22.41 20.69 10.47
C GLN A 179 -22.63 20.24 9.02
N THR A 180 -21.57 19.93 8.29
CA THR A 180 -21.65 19.42 6.91
C THR A 180 -22.34 18.06 6.86
N LEU A 181 -21.97 17.14 7.76
CA LEU A 181 -22.63 15.84 7.89
C LEU A 181 -24.12 15.97 8.25
N LYS A 182 -24.42 16.79 9.25
CA LYS A 182 -25.81 17.07 9.66
C LYS A 182 -26.63 17.60 8.50
N LYS A 183 -26.14 18.63 7.82
CA LYS A 183 -26.80 19.23 6.65
C LYS A 183 -26.92 18.22 5.49
N GLY A 184 -25.89 17.38 5.28
CA GLY A 184 -25.93 16.32 4.28
C GLY A 184 -27.00 15.27 4.59
N LEU A 185 -27.14 14.86 5.85
CA LEU A 185 -28.20 13.93 6.31
C LEU A 185 -29.59 14.54 6.20
N GLU A 186 -29.76 15.80 6.58
CA GLU A 186 -31.03 16.52 6.47
C GLU A 186 -31.49 16.68 5.00
N ASN A 187 -30.53 16.80 4.07
CA ASN A 187 -30.77 16.96 2.63
C ASN A 187 -30.79 15.63 1.85
N LEU A 188 -30.71 14.48 2.51
CA LEU A 188 -30.75 13.18 1.83
C LEU A 188 -32.07 12.90 1.13
N ASP A 189 -33.18 13.50 1.61
CA ASP A 189 -34.52 13.44 1.02
C ASP A 189 -34.85 12.06 0.41
N LEU A 190 -34.74 11.01 1.24
CA LEU A 190 -34.98 9.63 0.82
C LEU A 190 -36.50 9.38 0.75
N THR A 191 -36.94 8.76 -0.34
CA THR A 191 -38.31 8.23 -0.39
C THR A 191 -38.47 7.08 0.60
N PRO A 192 -39.71 6.70 0.99
CA PRO A 192 -39.91 5.54 1.86
C PRO A 192 -39.31 4.24 1.30
N GLU A 193 -39.33 4.07 -0.02
CA GLU A 193 -38.76 2.91 -0.72
C GLU A 193 -37.23 2.91 -0.64
N GLU A 194 -36.57 4.06 -0.88
CA GLU A 194 -35.13 4.24 -0.76
C GLU A 194 -34.67 4.00 0.67
N LEU A 195 -35.40 4.54 1.65
CA LEU A 195 -35.09 4.31 3.07
C LEU A 195 -35.21 2.82 3.42
N LYS A 196 -36.30 2.16 2.98
CA LYS A 196 -36.48 0.72 3.18
C LYS A 196 -35.37 -0.10 2.55
N ALA A 197 -34.96 0.24 1.33
CA ALA A 197 -33.85 -0.44 0.63
C ALA A 197 -32.50 -0.25 1.36
N ALA A 198 -32.21 0.97 1.82
CA ALA A 198 -31.00 1.28 2.58
C ALA A 198 -30.98 0.53 3.93
N LEU A 199 -32.09 0.49 4.66
CA LEU A 199 -32.22 -0.25 5.92
C LEU A 199 -32.04 -1.76 5.70
N LYS A 200 -32.65 -2.33 4.67
CA LYS A 200 -32.45 -3.74 4.31
C LYS A 200 -30.99 -4.07 3.99
N LEU A 201 -30.30 -3.16 3.29
CA LEU A 201 -28.88 -3.32 3.00
C LEU A 201 -28.05 -3.36 4.29
N LEU A 202 -28.33 -2.48 5.25
CA LEU A 202 -27.62 -2.44 6.53
C LEU A 202 -27.93 -3.62 7.45
N ASP A 203 -29.12 -4.19 7.33
CA ASP A 203 -29.57 -5.34 8.13
C ASP A 203 -28.99 -6.67 7.59
N SER A 204 -29.39 -7.08 6.40
CA SER A 204 -29.03 -8.40 5.83
C SER A 204 -28.11 -8.33 4.60
N GLY A 205 -28.25 -7.30 3.79
CA GLY A 205 -27.45 -7.16 2.55
C GLY A 205 -25.97 -6.95 2.79
N MET A 206 -25.60 -6.34 3.91
CA MET A 206 -24.18 -6.16 4.27
C MET A 206 -23.46 -7.48 4.53
N GLU A 207 -24.11 -8.45 5.18
CA GLU A 207 -23.50 -9.76 5.46
C GLU A 207 -23.23 -10.51 4.14
N GLU A 208 -24.18 -10.48 3.21
CA GLU A 208 -24.02 -11.10 1.89
C GLU A 208 -22.85 -10.46 1.10
N ILE A 209 -22.76 -9.14 1.05
CA ILE A 209 -21.65 -8.43 0.41
C ILE A 209 -20.31 -8.81 1.07
N CYS A 210 -20.26 -8.81 2.39
CA CYS A 210 -19.06 -9.18 3.13
C CYS A 210 -18.61 -10.62 2.85
N ASP A 211 -19.53 -11.56 2.71
CA ASP A 211 -19.20 -12.97 2.45
C ASP A 211 -18.71 -13.18 1.00
N GLN A 212 -19.39 -12.56 0.03
CA GLN A 212 -18.98 -12.62 -1.37
C GLN A 212 -17.61 -11.98 -1.60
N THR A 213 -17.42 -10.76 -1.11
CA THR A 213 -16.15 -10.03 -1.29
C THR A 213 -15.00 -10.70 -0.56
N ARG A 214 -15.23 -11.29 0.62
CA ARG A 214 -14.18 -12.01 1.35
C ARG A 214 -13.64 -13.18 0.55
N GLY A 215 -14.51 -13.99 -0.06
CA GLY A 215 -14.11 -15.11 -0.91
C GLY A 215 -13.24 -14.65 -2.07
N GLN A 216 -13.66 -13.61 -2.77
CA GLN A 216 -12.91 -13.04 -3.89
C GLN A 216 -11.58 -12.43 -3.45
N THR A 217 -11.56 -11.66 -2.38
CA THR A 217 -10.34 -11.05 -1.84
C THR A 217 -9.31 -12.13 -1.47
N VAL A 218 -9.75 -13.19 -0.78
CA VAL A 218 -8.85 -14.30 -0.39
C VAL A 218 -8.27 -14.98 -1.63
N ALA A 219 -9.10 -15.26 -2.66
CA ALA A 219 -8.64 -15.87 -3.90
C ALA A 219 -7.64 -14.98 -4.66
N ASN A 220 -7.87 -13.67 -4.69
CA ASN A 220 -6.95 -12.72 -5.33
C ASN A 220 -5.63 -12.62 -4.57
N VAL A 221 -5.68 -12.52 -3.23
CA VAL A 221 -4.46 -12.48 -2.40
C VAL A 221 -3.64 -13.77 -2.55
N GLU A 222 -4.30 -14.92 -2.63
CA GLU A 222 -3.61 -16.19 -2.92
C GLU A 222 -2.86 -16.14 -4.25
N GLN A 223 -3.51 -15.68 -5.32
CA GLN A 223 -2.89 -15.56 -6.64
C GLN A 223 -1.76 -14.52 -6.64
N ILE A 224 -1.91 -13.40 -5.92
CA ILE A 224 -0.83 -12.41 -5.77
C ILE A 224 0.40 -13.07 -5.12
N LEU A 225 0.22 -13.83 -4.04
CA LEU A 225 1.32 -14.54 -3.38
C LEU A 225 1.99 -15.57 -4.29
N GLN A 226 1.20 -16.30 -5.12
CA GLN A 226 1.72 -17.22 -6.13
C GLN A 226 2.60 -16.50 -7.15
N GLU A 227 2.10 -15.39 -7.71
CA GLU A 227 2.85 -14.59 -8.69
C GLU A 227 4.13 -14.00 -8.08
N LEU A 228 4.05 -13.44 -6.87
CA LEU A 228 5.22 -12.89 -6.17
C LEU A 228 6.27 -13.97 -5.91
N ARG A 229 5.87 -15.17 -5.47
CA ARG A 229 6.81 -16.28 -5.27
C ARG A 229 7.39 -16.84 -6.56
N THR A 230 6.66 -16.72 -7.66
CA THR A 230 7.15 -17.10 -9.00
C THR A 230 8.17 -16.07 -9.51
N LEU A 231 7.93 -14.78 -9.27
CA LEU A 231 8.83 -13.70 -9.66
C LEU A 231 10.08 -13.68 -8.78
N ASN A 232 9.91 -13.85 -7.48
CA ASN A 232 10.98 -13.74 -6.49
C ASN A 232 10.76 -14.76 -5.36
N PRO A 233 11.35 -15.96 -5.45
CA PRO A 233 11.24 -16.99 -4.42
C PRO A 233 11.92 -16.59 -3.11
N ASP A 234 12.93 -15.72 -3.15
CA ASP A 234 13.81 -15.41 -2.02
C ASP A 234 13.37 -14.17 -1.23
N ALA A 235 12.55 -13.29 -1.82
CA ALA A 235 12.05 -12.09 -1.16
C ALA A 235 11.40 -12.40 0.19
N GLN A 236 11.65 -11.59 1.20
CA GLN A 236 10.78 -11.57 2.37
C GLN A 236 9.46 -10.90 2.01
N ILE A 237 8.36 -11.65 1.99
CA ILE A 237 7.01 -11.09 1.80
C ILE A 237 6.35 -10.93 3.15
N ILE A 238 5.87 -9.73 3.46
CA ILE A 238 5.09 -9.42 4.66
C ILE A 238 3.66 -9.06 4.26
N LEU A 239 2.73 -9.95 4.55
CA LEU A 239 1.31 -9.71 4.37
C LEU A 239 0.75 -8.96 5.58
N VAL A 240 0.35 -7.71 5.38
CA VAL A 240 -0.21 -6.87 6.45
C VAL A 240 -1.71 -7.09 6.53
N GLY A 241 -2.18 -7.43 7.72
CA GLY A 241 -3.60 -7.65 7.98
C GLY A 241 -4.42 -6.37 7.97
N TYR A 242 -5.71 -6.53 8.26
CA TYR A 242 -6.69 -5.44 8.17
C TYR A 242 -7.16 -5.00 9.56
N TYR A 243 -7.41 -3.72 9.70
CA TYR A 243 -8.22 -3.16 10.77
C TYR A 243 -9.64 -2.88 10.27
N ASN A 244 -10.58 -2.72 11.19
CA ASN A 244 -11.95 -2.32 10.83
C ASN A 244 -12.02 -0.78 10.69
N PRO A 245 -12.22 -0.23 9.48
CA PRO A 245 -12.32 1.22 9.30
C PRO A 245 -13.67 1.79 9.78
N LEU A 246 -14.67 0.93 10.05
CA LEU A 246 -16.01 1.29 10.51
C LEU A 246 -16.32 0.56 11.83
N PRO A 247 -15.66 0.94 12.94
CA PRO A 247 -15.71 0.16 14.20
C PRO A 247 -17.10 0.09 14.82
N PHE A 248 -18.02 0.99 14.44
CA PHE A 248 -19.40 1.00 14.88
C PHE A 248 -20.30 -0.03 14.16
N LEU A 249 -19.80 -0.72 13.13
CA LEU A 249 -20.55 -1.76 12.39
C LEU A 249 -20.06 -3.17 12.81
N PRO A 250 -20.83 -3.92 13.62
CA PRO A 250 -20.43 -5.26 14.12
C PRO A 250 -20.18 -6.26 12.99
N THR A 251 -21.05 -6.29 11.97
CA THR A 251 -20.92 -7.17 10.79
C THR A 251 -19.58 -6.92 10.07
N TYR A 252 -19.21 -5.67 9.93
CA TYR A 252 -17.94 -5.27 9.32
C TYR A 252 -16.74 -5.71 10.17
N GLY A 253 -16.84 -5.58 11.49
CA GLY A 253 -15.83 -6.11 12.41
C GLY A 253 -15.67 -7.63 12.32
N ARG A 254 -16.79 -8.38 12.17
CA ARG A 254 -16.76 -9.83 11.93
C ARG A 254 -16.08 -10.16 10.60
N HIS A 255 -16.41 -9.45 9.53
CA HIS A 255 -15.82 -9.61 8.21
C HIS A 255 -14.29 -9.52 8.26
N PHE A 256 -13.72 -8.44 8.80
CA PHE A 256 -12.27 -8.27 8.87
C PHE A 256 -11.59 -9.30 9.78
N ARG A 257 -12.23 -9.76 10.85
CA ARG A 257 -11.67 -10.88 11.65
C ARG A 257 -11.57 -12.17 10.85
N LEU A 258 -12.59 -12.48 10.04
CA LEU A 258 -12.58 -13.69 9.20
C LEU A 258 -11.58 -13.54 8.05
N LEU A 259 -11.53 -12.39 7.39
CA LEU A 259 -10.56 -12.09 6.33
C LEU A 259 -9.13 -12.21 6.86
N ASN A 260 -8.81 -11.59 8.00
CA ASN A 260 -7.51 -11.71 8.66
C ASN A 260 -7.10 -13.16 8.96
N ARG A 261 -8.07 -14.00 9.36
CA ARG A 261 -7.79 -15.44 9.59
C ARG A 261 -7.41 -16.15 8.30
N SER A 262 -8.13 -15.88 7.20
CA SER A 262 -7.87 -16.49 5.90
C SER A 262 -6.53 -16.04 5.32
N VAL A 263 -6.24 -14.73 5.30
CA VAL A 263 -4.97 -14.22 4.75
C VAL A 263 -3.76 -14.61 5.61
N LYS A 264 -3.94 -14.77 6.94
CA LYS A 264 -2.89 -15.34 7.80
C LYS A 264 -2.57 -16.79 7.42
N ALA A 265 -3.58 -17.58 7.08
CA ALA A 265 -3.37 -18.97 6.63
C ALA A 265 -2.65 -19.00 5.28
N LEU A 266 -3.01 -18.11 4.34
CA LEU A 266 -2.31 -17.97 3.07
C LEU A 266 -0.84 -17.56 3.27
N ALA A 267 -0.57 -16.60 4.15
CA ALA A 267 0.81 -16.22 4.46
C ALA A 267 1.64 -17.45 4.89
N GLN A 268 1.12 -18.28 5.79
CA GLN A 268 1.79 -19.53 6.21
C GLN A 268 1.98 -20.51 5.05
N GLN A 269 0.97 -20.67 4.19
CA GLN A 269 1.02 -21.57 3.03
C GLN A 269 2.10 -21.17 2.01
N TYR A 270 2.29 -19.87 1.79
CA TYR A 270 3.22 -19.33 0.80
C TYR A 270 4.55 -18.84 1.40
N GLY A 271 4.86 -19.21 2.64
CA GLY A 271 6.11 -18.81 3.29
C GLY A 271 6.28 -17.30 3.47
N ALA A 272 5.16 -16.57 3.60
CA ALA A 272 5.14 -15.15 3.90
C ALA A 272 4.95 -14.91 5.40
N ASP A 273 5.44 -13.77 5.89
CA ASP A 273 5.17 -13.32 7.24
C ASP A 273 3.80 -12.62 7.31
N TYR A 274 3.08 -12.78 8.41
CA TYR A 274 1.81 -12.10 8.63
C TYR A 274 1.92 -11.11 9.78
N VAL A 275 1.56 -9.86 9.53
CA VAL A 275 1.55 -8.77 10.50
C VAL A 275 0.12 -8.37 10.84
N SER A 276 -0.26 -8.49 12.10
CA SER A 276 -1.59 -8.15 12.59
C SER A 276 -1.67 -6.68 13.03
N ILE A 277 -2.66 -5.94 12.51
CA ILE A 277 -2.91 -4.52 12.84
C ILE A 277 -4.37 -4.25 13.25
N PRO A 278 -4.95 -5.03 14.19
CA PRO A 278 -6.40 -5.00 14.47
C PRO A 278 -6.89 -3.67 15.06
N TYR A 279 -5.98 -2.89 15.67
CA TYR A 279 -6.29 -1.63 16.34
C TYR A 279 -5.35 -0.54 15.84
N THR A 280 -5.71 0.07 14.72
CA THR A 280 -4.97 1.19 14.14
C THR A 280 -5.66 2.49 14.47
N SER A 281 -4.90 3.54 14.82
CA SER A 281 -5.46 4.89 14.97
C SER A 281 -5.90 5.41 13.60
N ILE A 282 -7.19 5.65 13.44
CA ILE A 282 -7.82 6.10 12.20
C ILE A 282 -8.45 7.48 12.37
N ALA A 283 -8.55 8.21 11.27
CA ALA A 283 -9.35 9.42 11.16
C ALA A 283 -10.80 9.09 10.75
N ASN A 284 -11.66 10.09 10.62
CA ASN A 284 -13.08 9.89 10.30
C ASN A 284 -13.32 9.28 8.91
N ASP A 285 -12.37 9.44 8.01
CA ASP A 285 -12.39 8.84 6.66
C ASP A 285 -11.98 7.36 6.63
N GLY A 286 -11.67 6.79 7.79
CA GLY A 286 -11.22 5.41 7.93
C GLY A 286 -9.74 5.18 7.62
N HIS A 287 -9.01 6.19 7.13
CA HIS A 287 -7.57 6.06 6.87
C HIS A 287 -6.75 6.24 8.16
N PRO A 288 -5.56 5.60 8.25
CA PRO A 288 -4.71 5.75 9.41
C PRO A 288 -4.24 7.19 9.62
N THR A 289 -4.20 7.62 10.88
CA THR A 289 -3.52 8.86 11.27
C THR A 289 -1.99 8.65 11.22
N VAL A 290 -1.21 9.72 11.42
CA VAL A 290 0.26 9.63 11.62
C VAL A 290 0.61 8.57 12.68
N CYS A 291 -0.15 8.52 13.79
CA CYS A 291 0.02 7.50 14.83
C CYS A 291 -0.33 6.10 14.33
N GLY A 292 -1.36 5.97 13.47
CA GLY A 292 -1.74 4.73 12.82
C GLY A 292 -0.63 4.20 11.91
N HIS A 293 -0.09 5.05 11.04
CA HIS A 293 1.04 4.69 10.18
C HIS A 293 2.29 4.31 10.97
N LYS A 294 2.60 5.04 12.06
CA LYS A 294 3.69 4.69 12.97
C LYS A 294 3.49 3.32 13.62
N TYR A 295 2.26 2.98 13.97
CA TYR A 295 1.92 1.66 14.49
C TYR A 295 2.13 0.56 13.45
N ILE A 296 1.60 0.74 12.22
CA ILE A 296 1.76 -0.21 11.11
C ILE A 296 3.24 -0.47 10.84
N ALA A 297 4.04 0.59 10.64
CA ALA A 297 5.48 0.47 10.41
C ALA A 297 6.19 -0.31 11.54
N ARG A 298 5.85 -0.02 12.80
CA ARG A 298 6.44 -0.73 13.95
C ARG A 298 6.09 -2.22 13.96
N GLN A 299 4.89 -2.61 13.51
CA GLN A 299 4.54 -4.02 13.43
C GLN A 299 5.29 -4.72 12.28
N ILE A 300 5.42 -4.06 11.12
CA ILE A 300 6.20 -4.57 9.98
C ILE A 300 7.67 -4.77 10.40
N LEU A 301 8.29 -3.76 11.01
CA LEU A 301 9.70 -3.82 11.44
C LEU A 301 9.99 -4.94 12.45
N LYS A 302 9.00 -5.41 13.22
CA LYS A 302 9.17 -6.58 14.10
C LYS A 302 9.26 -7.90 13.33
N ALA A 303 8.72 -7.94 12.11
CA ALA A 303 8.71 -9.11 11.26
C ALA A 303 9.88 -9.12 10.27
N VAL A 304 10.50 -7.96 9.99
CA VAL A 304 11.63 -7.88 9.06
C VAL A 304 12.80 -8.71 9.59
N ARG A 305 13.31 -9.60 8.74
CA ARG A 305 14.51 -10.41 8.99
C ARG A 305 15.73 -9.59 8.53
N LYS A 306 16.71 -9.47 9.40
CA LYS A 306 18.00 -8.84 9.07
C LYS A 306 19.00 -9.92 8.63
#